data_274845585d8a06dbc8bb63f64ddbdad8
#
_entry.id   274845585d8a06dbc8bb63f64ddbdad8
#
_cell.length_a   1.000
_cell.length_b   1.000
_cell.length_c   1.000
_cell.angle_alpha   90.00
_cell.angle_beta   90.00
_cell.angle_gamma   90.00
#
_symmetry.space_group_name_H-M   'P 1'
#
loop_
_entity.id
_entity.type
_entity.pdbx_description
1 polymer ?
#
loop_
_entity_poly.entity_id
_entity_poly.type
_entity_poly.pdbx_seq_one_letter_code
_entity_poly.pdbx_strand_id
1 'polypeptide(L)'
;MDRQAWLEERRAAVVADYDAEAPTYDMNLYPAGTQETWVARLLGMIPAGSTVLDAPCGTGRYFPLIAGAGMRVIGVDQSAGMLAQARARNLASILELKSLQDLSYAAEFDATVTIDAMENVPPDDWPTVLANLRRAVRPGGVLYLTVEEASDQRIGHAFEALTARGLPAVRGEIIEGDLAGYHYYPGRDRVMGWFEAAGLDVIDEDYSAEEDWGYRHFLLRAPQ
;
A
#
# COMPACT_ATOMS: atom_id res chain seq x y z
N MET A 1 23.24 -14.90 -5.20
CA MET A 1 22.19 -14.09 -5.89
C MET A 1 22.46 -12.66 -5.55
N ASP A 2 22.43 -11.74 -6.53
CA ASP A 2 22.51 -10.33 -6.23
C ASP A 2 21.14 -9.80 -5.72
N ARG A 3 21.15 -8.59 -5.12
CA ARG A 3 19.94 -8.02 -4.51
C ARG A 3 18.83 -7.72 -5.54
N GLN A 4 19.18 -7.23 -6.71
CA GLN A 4 18.19 -6.89 -7.74
C GLN A 4 17.43 -8.15 -8.19
N ALA A 5 18.14 -9.22 -8.55
CA ALA A 5 17.53 -10.47 -8.96
C ALA A 5 16.67 -11.08 -7.84
N TRP A 6 17.12 -10.95 -6.57
CA TRP A 6 16.35 -11.41 -5.43
C TRP A 6 15.05 -10.62 -5.24
N LEU A 7 15.08 -9.30 -5.39
CA LEU A 7 13.87 -8.46 -5.30
C LEU A 7 12.91 -8.69 -6.46
N GLU A 8 13.40 -8.91 -7.67
CA GLU A 8 12.57 -9.26 -8.82
C GLU A 8 11.80 -10.57 -8.56
N GLU A 9 12.49 -11.58 -7.98
CA GLU A 9 11.87 -12.84 -7.58
C GLU A 9 10.79 -12.63 -6.50
N ARG A 10 11.05 -11.75 -5.50
CA ARG A 10 10.06 -11.44 -4.44
C ARG A 10 8.83 -10.74 -4.99
N ARG A 11 9.01 -9.73 -5.86
CA ARG A 11 7.87 -9.04 -6.51
C ARG A 11 7.01 -10.02 -7.30
N ALA A 12 7.64 -10.92 -8.08
CA ALA A 12 6.91 -11.93 -8.84
C ALA A 12 6.15 -12.92 -7.93
N ALA A 13 6.76 -13.31 -6.81
CA ALA A 13 6.13 -14.18 -5.83
C ALA A 13 4.90 -13.54 -5.19
N VAL A 14 5.00 -12.29 -4.75
CA VAL A 14 3.87 -11.51 -4.19
C VAL A 14 2.69 -11.45 -5.17
N VAL A 15 2.94 -11.16 -6.45
CA VAL A 15 1.88 -11.15 -7.48
C VAL A 15 1.21 -12.51 -7.61
N ALA A 16 2.01 -13.59 -7.67
CA ALA A 16 1.48 -14.94 -7.82
C ALA A 16 0.60 -15.36 -6.63
N ASP A 17 0.97 -14.95 -5.41
CA ASP A 17 0.19 -15.23 -4.21
C ASP A 17 -1.15 -14.52 -4.23
N TYR A 18 -1.15 -13.20 -4.46
CA TYR A 18 -2.40 -12.46 -4.54
C TYR A 18 -3.29 -12.95 -5.68
N ASP A 19 -2.74 -13.40 -6.81
CA ASP A 19 -3.51 -14.06 -7.88
C ASP A 19 -4.16 -15.36 -7.39
N ALA A 20 -3.43 -16.16 -6.61
CA ALA A 20 -3.94 -17.42 -6.08
C ALA A 20 -4.99 -17.22 -4.98
N GLU A 21 -4.80 -16.23 -4.11
CA GLU A 21 -5.69 -15.93 -2.99
C GLU A 21 -6.95 -15.16 -3.39
N ALA A 22 -6.93 -14.44 -4.50
CA ALA A 22 -8.00 -13.54 -4.93
C ALA A 22 -9.42 -14.12 -4.82
N PRO A 23 -9.71 -15.40 -5.17
CA PRO A 23 -11.06 -15.94 -5.09
C PRO A 23 -11.63 -16.02 -3.66
N THR A 24 -10.77 -16.11 -2.64
CA THR A 24 -11.16 -16.28 -1.24
C THR A 24 -10.70 -15.13 -0.35
N TYR A 25 -10.01 -14.16 -0.91
CA TYR A 25 -9.36 -13.08 -0.17
C TYR A 25 -10.33 -12.34 0.77
N ASP A 26 -11.49 -11.93 0.27
CA ASP A 26 -12.49 -11.20 1.06
C ASP A 26 -13.10 -12.02 2.21
N MET A 27 -13.01 -13.36 2.18
CA MET A 27 -13.50 -14.23 3.25
C MET A 27 -12.56 -14.28 4.45
N ASN A 28 -11.29 -13.95 4.25
CA ASN A 28 -10.24 -14.03 5.26
C ASN A 28 -9.85 -12.65 5.83
N LEU A 29 -10.52 -11.58 5.36
CA LEU A 29 -10.20 -10.23 5.82
C LEU A 29 -10.67 -9.97 7.24
N TYR A 30 -9.80 -9.32 8.01
CA TYR A 30 -10.17 -8.74 9.30
C TYR A 30 -11.23 -7.63 9.12
N PRO A 31 -12.07 -7.38 10.15
CA PRO A 31 -13.00 -6.24 10.12
C PRO A 31 -12.22 -4.93 9.87
N ALA A 32 -12.58 -4.20 8.82
CA ALA A 32 -11.84 -3.03 8.36
C ALA A 32 -12.12 -1.73 9.12
N GLY A 33 -12.70 -1.79 10.31
CA GLY A 33 -13.24 -0.62 11.01
C GLY A 33 -12.31 0.58 11.13
N THR A 34 -11.01 0.37 11.36
CA THR A 34 -10.04 1.46 11.48
C THR A 34 -9.71 2.07 10.12
N GLN A 35 -9.35 1.27 9.12
CA GLN A 35 -9.03 1.76 7.78
C GLN A 35 -10.22 2.48 7.14
N GLU A 36 -11.45 1.93 7.29
CA GLU A 36 -12.67 2.56 6.78
C GLU A 36 -12.90 3.95 7.39
N THR A 37 -12.61 4.11 8.68
CA THR A 37 -12.69 5.41 9.37
C THR A 37 -11.70 6.43 8.76
N TRP A 38 -10.47 6.00 8.48
CA TRP A 38 -9.46 6.85 7.85
C TRP A 38 -9.79 7.20 6.41
N VAL A 39 -10.31 6.24 5.63
CA VAL A 39 -10.81 6.51 4.27
C VAL A 39 -11.96 7.52 4.31
N ALA A 40 -12.96 7.33 5.19
CA ALA A 40 -14.07 8.27 5.33
C ALA A 40 -13.58 9.68 5.70
N ARG A 41 -12.57 9.77 6.55
CA ARG A 41 -11.95 11.03 6.95
C ARG A 41 -11.25 11.72 5.78
N LEU A 42 -10.46 10.98 4.99
CA LEU A 42 -9.84 11.49 3.75
C LEU A 42 -10.92 12.01 2.78
N LEU A 43 -12.01 11.24 2.57
CA LEU A 43 -13.09 11.63 1.67
C LEU A 43 -13.79 12.93 2.13
N GLY A 44 -13.86 13.17 3.44
CA GLY A 44 -14.38 14.42 4.01
C GLY A 44 -13.48 15.65 3.75
N MET A 45 -12.23 15.45 3.28
CA MET A 45 -11.28 16.53 2.99
C MET A 45 -11.32 17.01 1.53
N ILE A 46 -12.03 16.32 0.65
CA ILE A 46 -12.11 16.61 -0.78
C ILE A 46 -13.57 16.90 -1.21
N PRO A 47 -13.79 17.72 -2.24
CA PRO A 47 -15.14 18.03 -2.72
C PRO A 47 -15.87 16.80 -3.28
N ALA A 48 -17.19 16.77 -3.17
CA ALA A 48 -18.00 15.76 -3.86
C ALA A 48 -17.76 15.80 -5.38
N GLY A 49 -17.76 14.63 -6.01
CA GLY A 49 -17.42 14.46 -7.42
C GLY A 49 -15.93 14.40 -7.73
N SER A 50 -15.08 14.51 -6.71
CA SER A 50 -13.62 14.29 -6.83
C SER A 50 -13.28 12.89 -7.37
N THR A 51 -12.05 12.74 -7.87
CA THR A 51 -11.52 11.46 -8.33
C THR A 51 -10.49 10.93 -7.36
N VAL A 52 -10.68 9.70 -6.90
CA VAL A 52 -9.80 9.00 -5.95
C VAL A 52 -9.11 7.86 -6.67
N LEU A 53 -7.80 7.76 -6.52
CA LEU A 53 -7.01 6.60 -6.91
C LEU A 53 -6.92 5.64 -5.72
N ASP A 54 -7.39 4.40 -5.89
CA ASP A 54 -7.20 3.29 -4.96
C ASP A 54 -6.09 2.40 -5.53
N ALA A 55 -4.92 2.42 -4.91
CA ALA A 55 -3.71 1.76 -5.43
C ALA A 55 -2.79 1.28 -4.28
N PRO A 56 -2.62 -0.05 -4.13
CA PRO A 56 -3.34 -1.11 -4.85
C PRO A 56 -4.78 -1.24 -4.33
N CYS A 57 -5.71 -1.53 -5.24
CA CYS A 57 -7.12 -1.62 -4.88
C CYS A 57 -7.56 -3.02 -4.41
N GLY A 58 -6.73 -4.05 -4.60
CA GLY A 58 -7.07 -5.43 -4.31
C GLY A 58 -8.39 -5.83 -4.97
N THR A 59 -9.27 -6.41 -4.18
CA THR A 59 -10.64 -6.79 -4.60
C THR A 59 -11.61 -5.61 -4.72
N GLY A 60 -11.15 -4.37 -4.51
CA GLY A 60 -12.00 -3.17 -4.49
C GLY A 60 -12.79 -3.00 -3.20
N ARG A 61 -12.25 -3.43 -2.08
CA ARG A 61 -12.87 -3.39 -0.76
C ARG A 61 -13.41 -2.00 -0.40
N TYR A 62 -12.68 -0.94 -0.72
CA TYR A 62 -13.04 0.43 -0.36
C TYR A 62 -13.90 1.15 -1.42
N PHE A 63 -14.14 0.54 -2.59
CA PHE A 63 -14.97 1.12 -3.63
C PHE A 63 -16.39 1.51 -3.17
N PRO A 64 -17.11 0.68 -2.38
CA PRO A 64 -18.42 1.07 -1.88
C PRO A 64 -18.40 2.32 -1.02
N LEU A 65 -17.37 2.50 -0.19
CA LEU A 65 -17.21 3.67 0.66
C LEU A 65 -16.89 4.91 -0.17
N ILE A 66 -15.96 4.82 -1.12
CA ILE A 66 -15.54 5.91 -1.99
C ILE A 66 -16.72 6.35 -2.89
N ALA A 67 -17.36 5.40 -3.57
CA ALA A 67 -18.51 5.68 -4.44
C ALA A 67 -19.73 6.19 -3.65
N GLY A 68 -19.99 5.63 -2.47
CA GLY A 68 -21.06 6.05 -1.56
C GLY A 68 -20.90 7.49 -1.07
N ALA A 69 -19.67 8.00 -0.99
CA ALA A 69 -19.37 9.40 -0.71
C ALA A 69 -19.51 10.31 -1.94
N GLY A 70 -19.97 9.81 -3.08
CA GLY A 70 -20.16 10.57 -4.32
C GLY A 70 -18.87 10.86 -5.10
N MET A 71 -17.79 10.09 -4.85
CA MET A 71 -16.52 10.23 -5.56
C MET A 71 -16.44 9.23 -6.72
N ARG A 72 -15.61 9.55 -7.71
CA ARG A 72 -15.21 8.59 -8.74
C ARG A 72 -13.99 7.84 -8.27
N VAL A 73 -13.97 6.51 -8.41
CA VAL A 73 -12.82 5.68 -8.04
C VAL A 73 -12.16 5.09 -9.28
N ILE A 74 -10.84 5.20 -9.32
CA ILE A 74 -9.96 4.51 -10.26
C ILE A 74 -9.18 3.49 -9.43
N GLY A 75 -9.25 2.21 -9.81
CA GLY A 75 -8.54 1.13 -9.13
C GLY A 75 -7.32 0.69 -9.93
N VAL A 76 -6.22 0.48 -9.23
CA VAL A 76 -4.98 -0.07 -9.81
C VAL A 76 -4.51 -1.21 -8.93
N ASP A 77 -4.12 -2.32 -9.54
CA ASP A 77 -3.49 -3.44 -8.83
C ASP A 77 -2.52 -4.18 -9.75
N GLN A 78 -1.51 -4.82 -9.17
CA GLN A 78 -0.56 -5.65 -9.92
C GLN A 78 -1.06 -7.09 -10.12
N SER A 79 -2.07 -7.54 -9.36
CA SER A 79 -2.69 -8.85 -9.47
C SER A 79 -3.90 -8.81 -10.42
N ALA A 80 -3.87 -9.63 -11.46
CA ALA A 80 -4.99 -9.80 -12.38
C ALA A 80 -6.17 -10.49 -11.68
N GLY A 81 -5.88 -11.40 -10.75
CA GLY A 81 -6.88 -12.08 -9.92
C GLY A 81 -7.65 -11.10 -9.04
N MET A 82 -6.95 -10.21 -8.34
CA MET A 82 -7.56 -9.15 -7.52
C MET A 82 -8.44 -8.23 -8.36
N LEU A 83 -7.95 -7.77 -9.52
CA LEU A 83 -8.73 -6.92 -10.42
C LEU A 83 -9.96 -7.62 -10.99
N ALA A 84 -9.95 -8.95 -11.17
CA ALA A 84 -11.13 -9.69 -11.57
C ALA A 84 -12.22 -9.62 -10.50
N GLN A 85 -11.87 -9.72 -9.22
CA GLN A 85 -12.80 -9.54 -8.09
C GLN A 85 -13.29 -8.09 -8.00
N ALA A 86 -12.38 -7.12 -8.11
CA ALA A 86 -12.72 -5.70 -8.10
C ALA A 86 -13.71 -5.33 -9.21
N ARG A 87 -13.53 -5.90 -10.41
CA ARG A 87 -14.43 -5.69 -11.55
C ARG A 87 -15.84 -6.20 -11.27
N ALA A 88 -15.99 -7.30 -10.52
CA ALA A 88 -17.29 -7.86 -10.17
C ALA A 88 -18.11 -6.91 -9.28
N ARG A 89 -17.47 -5.99 -8.53
CA ARG A 89 -18.17 -4.96 -7.74
C ARG A 89 -18.83 -3.88 -8.59
N ASN A 90 -18.34 -3.65 -9.81
CA ASN A 90 -18.87 -2.68 -10.79
C ASN A 90 -19.02 -1.26 -10.24
N LEU A 91 -18.10 -0.82 -9.40
CA LEU A 91 -18.11 0.50 -8.76
C LEU A 91 -16.97 1.42 -9.24
N ALA A 92 -15.86 0.84 -9.69
CA ALA A 92 -14.74 1.61 -10.24
C ALA A 92 -15.04 2.05 -11.68
N SER A 93 -14.66 3.30 -12.00
CA SER A 93 -14.77 3.84 -13.35
C SER A 93 -13.75 3.21 -14.31
N ILE A 94 -12.55 2.92 -13.80
CA ILE A 94 -11.44 2.33 -14.53
C ILE A 94 -10.72 1.37 -13.59
N LEU A 95 -10.24 0.24 -14.15
CA LEU A 95 -9.36 -0.72 -13.47
C LEU A 95 -8.14 -0.96 -14.35
N GLU A 96 -6.94 -0.74 -13.81
CA GLU A 96 -5.68 -0.91 -14.52
C GLU A 96 -4.77 -1.93 -13.83
N LEU A 97 -4.17 -2.81 -14.65
CA LEU A 97 -3.14 -3.75 -14.20
C LEU A 97 -1.79 -3.03 -14.20
N LYS A 98 -1.34 -2.59 -13.03
CA LYS A 98 -0.08 -1.87 -12.81
C LYS A 98 0.43 -2.09 -11.40
N SER A 99 1.75 -2.06 -11.23
CA SER A 99 2.38 -1.96 -9.91
C SER A 99 2.43 -0.51 -9.42
N LEU A 100 2.65 -0.30 -8.13
CA LEU A 100 2.88 1.03 -7.56
C LEU A 100 4.15 1.70 -8.13
N GLN A 101 5.15 0.90 -8.49
CA GLN A 101 6.39 1.35 -9.11
C GLN A 101 6.16 1.93 -10.51
N ASP A 102 5.15 1.44 -11.24
CA ASP A 102 4.88 1.79 -12.64
C ASP A 102 3.79 2.86 -12.80
N LEU A 103 3.28 3.43 -11.70
CA LEU A 103 2.30 4.50 -11.79
C LEU A 103 2.89 5.71 -12.53
N SER A 104 2.18 6.17 -13.56
CA SER A 104 2.62 7.26 -14.44
C SER A 104 1.69 8.46 -14.45
N TYR A 105 0.69 8.50 -13.58
CA TYR A 105 -0.26 9.59 -13.46
C TYR A 105 0.41 10.90 -13.03
N ALA A 106 -0.15 12.02 -13.46
CA ALA A 106 0.37 13.34 -13.16
C ALA A 106 -0.76 14.33 -12.88
N ALA A 107 -0.98 14.65 -11.60
CA ALA A 107 -2.00 15.59 -11.13
C ALA A 107 -3.44 15.26 -11.62
N GLU A 108 -3.79 13.98 -11.65
CA GLU A 108 -5.08 13.50 -12.15
C GLU A 108 -6.09 13.29 -11.02
N PHE A 109 -5.63 13.07 -9.79
CA PHE A 109 -6.47 12.70 -8.66
C PHE A 109 -6.52 13.79 -7.59
N ASP A 110 -7.65 13.86 -6.89
CA ASP A 110 -7.84 14.73 -5.73
C ASP A 110 -7.33 14.05 -4.46
N ALA A 111 -7.35 12.70 -4.45
CA ALA A 111 -6.80 11.88 -3.38
C ALA A 111 -6.29 10.53 -3.87
N THR A 112 -5.40 9.91 -3.07
CA THR A 112 -5.03 8.49 -3.19
C THR A 112 -5.27 7.75 -1.90
N VAL A 113 -5.60 6.46 -2.03
CA VAL A 113 -5.72 5.50 -0.93
C VAL A 113 -4.75 4.36 -1.21
N THR A 114 -3.87 4.04 -0.25
CA THR A 114 -2.84 2.99 -0.35
C THR A 114 -2.83 2.21 0.95
N ILE A 115 -3.61 1.14 1.01
CA ILE A 115 -3.88 0.39 2.23
C ILE A 115 -3.39 -1.04 2.07
N ASP A 116 -2.76 -1.59 3.13
CA ASP A 116 -2.25 -2.97 3.20
C ASP A 116 -1.41 -3.31 1.95
N ALA A 117 -0.39 -2.50 1.70
CA ALA A 117 0.36 -2.54 0.45
C ALA A 117 1.84 -2.24 0.59
N MET A 118 2.18 -1.27 1.43
CA MET A 118 3.55 -0.77 1.53
C MET A 118 4.51 -1.77 2.17
N GLU A 119 4.00 -2.73 2.92
CA GLU A 119 4.74 -3.87 3.45
C GLU A 119 5.26 -4.80 2.33
N ASN A 120 4.58 -4.85 1.20
CA ASN A 120 5.00 -5.63 0.03
C ASN A 120 5.98 -4.87 -0.89
N VAL A 121 6.28 -3.61 -0.57
CA VAL A 121 7.21 -2.77 -1.33
C VAL A 121 8.61 -2.86 -0.73
N PRO A 122 9.62 -3.35 -1.47
CA PRO A 122 11.00 -3.35 -1.00
C PRO A 122 11.50 -1.94 -0.67
N PRO A 123 12.42 -1.80 0.32
CA PRO A 123 12.95 -0.49 0.70
C PRO A 123 13.61 0.28 -0.45
N ASP A 124 14.14 -0.44 -1.43
CA ASP A 124 14.74 0.13 -2.64
C ASP A 124 13.72 0.87 -3.51
N ASP A 125 12.45 0.47 -3.46
CA ASP A 125 11.36 1.01 -4.27
C ASP A 125 10.55 2.11 -3.56
N TRP A 126 10.61 2.19 -2.24
CA TRP A 126 9.82 3.16 -1.46
C TRP A 126 9.92 4.60 -1.97
N PRO A 127 11.12 5.15 -2.25
CA PRO A 127 11.23 6.51 -2.79
C PRO A 127 10.50 6.67 -4.12
N THR A 128 10.58 5.69 -5.01
CA THR A 128 9.90 5.69 -6.32
C THR A 128 8.38 5.63 -6.14
N VAL A 129 7.88 4.74 -5.29
CA VAL A 129 6.44 4.59 -5.03
C VAL A 129 5.86 5.88 -4.44
N LEU A 130 6.50 6.45 -3.43
CA LEU A 130 6.04 7.71 -2.83
C LEU A 130 6.06 8.87 -3.82
N ALA A 131 7.10 8.97 -4.67
CA ALA A 131 7.17 9.97 -5.73
C ALA A 131 6.05 9.78 -6.75
N ASN A 132 5.70 8.54 -7.10
CA ASN A 132 4.61 8.21 -8.01
C ASN A 132 3.25 8.60 -7.43
N LEU A 133 2.97 8.21 -6.17
CA LEU A 133 1.73 8.56 -5.46
C LEU A 133 1.58 10.09 -5.33
N ARG A 134 2.66 10.76 -4.92
CA ARG A 134 2.67 12.23 -4.82
C ARG A 134 2.43 12.91 -6.17
N ARG A 135 3.04 12.41 -7.25
CA ARG A 135 2.84 12.93 -8.61
C ARG A 135 1.42 12.71 -9.12
N ALA A 136 0.78 11.61 -8.74
CA ALA A 136 -0.57 11.26 -9.16
C ALA A 136 -1.61 12.26 -8.65
N VAL A 137 -1.45 12.80 -7.44
CA VAL A 137 -2.38 13.78 -6.88
C VAL A 137 -2.09 15.20 -7.37
N ARG A 138 -3.14 16.00 -7.46
CA ARG A 138 -3.08 17.44 -7.74
C ARG A 138 -2.34 18.20 -6.64
N PRO A 139 -1.82 19.40 -6.91
CA PRO A 139 -1.33 20.28 -5.85
C PRO A 139 -2.37 20.42 -4.72
N GLY A 140 -1.95 20.26 -3.48
CA GLY A 140 -2.83 20.27 -2.31
C GLY A 140 -3.68 19.01 -2.10
N GLY A 141 -3.59 18.01 -3.00
CA GLY A 141 -4.27 16.73 -2.88
C GLY A 141 -3.83 15.93 -1.65
N VAL A 142 -4.67 15.00 -1.21
CA VAL A 142 -4.47 14.26 0.03
C VAL A 142 -4.25 12.77 -0.24
N LEU A 143 -3.46 12.12 0.63
CA LEU A 143 -3.16 10.71 0.54
C LEU A 143 -3.45 10.04 1.89
N TYR A 144 -4.04 8.87 1.85
CA TYR A 144 -4.09 7.97 3.01
C TYR A 144 -3.23 6.75 2.71
N LEU A 145 -2.33 6.42 3.64
CA LEU A 145 -1.38 5.34 3.49
C LEU A 145 -1.22 4.61 4.81
N THR A 146 -1.20 3.27 4.75
CA THR A 146 -0.87 2.42 5.89
C THR A 146 0.55 1.89 5.79
N VAL A 147 1.18 1.70 6.93
CA VAL A 147 2.50 1.08 7.08
C VAL A 147 2.42 0.04 8.17
N GLU A 148 2.77 -1.19 7.86
CA GLU A 148 2.93 -2.21 8.90
C GLU A 148 4.14 -1.93 9.78
N GLU A 149 3.97 -2.20 11.07
CA GLU A 149 5.04 -2.20 12.06
C GLU A 149 5.10 -3.56 12.77
N ALA A 150 6.29 -4.03 13.04
CA ALA A 150 6.54 -5.24 13.80
C ALA A 150 7.54 -4.96 14.92
N SER A 151 7.61 -5.85 15.91
CA SER A 151 8.54 -5.70 17.02
C SER A 151 10.00 -5.81 16.54
N ASP A 152 10.90 -5.07 17.18
CA ASP A 152 12.34 -5.13 16.90
C ASP A 152 12.91 -6.55 17.06
N GLN A 153 12.34 -7.35 17.95
CA GLN A 153 12.71 -8.74 18.16
C GLN A 153 12.36 -9.59 16.92
N ARG A 154 11.14 -9.47 16.38
CA ARG A 154 10.69 -10.16 15.16
C ARG A 154 11.57 -9.79 13.97
N ILE A 155 11.79 -8.48 13.77
CA ILE A 155 12.66 -7.95 12.71
C ILE A 155 14.10 -8.48 12.85
N GLY A 156 14.64 -8.49 14.07
CA GLY A 156 16.00 -8.98 14.34
C GLY A 156 16.16 -10.45 14.01
N HIS A 157 15.28 -11.32 14.51
CA HIS A 157 15.31 -12.75 14.25
C HIS A 157 15.17 -13.07 12.75
N ALA A 158 14.27 -12.39 12.05
CA ALA A 158 14.10 -12.59 10.61
C ALA A 158 15.35 -12.19 9.82
N PHE A 159 15.94 -11.05 10.14
CA PHE A 159 17.17 -10.59 9.49
C PHE A 159 18.35 -11.55 9.68
N GLU A 160 18.53 -12.07 10.91
CA GLU A 160 19.55 -13.08 11.21
C GLU A 160 19.32 -14.36 10.40
N ALA A 161 18.09 -14.85 10.33
CA ALA A 161 17.72 -16.04 9.58
C ALA A 161 17.97 -15.89 8.06
N LEU A 162 17.60 -14.75 7.48
CA LEU A 162 17.83 -14.47 6.06
C LEU A 162 19.32 -14.34 5.73
N THR A 163 20.07 -13.66 6.61
CA THR A 163 21.53 -13.52 6.47
C THR A 163 22.26 -14.86 6.58
N ALA A 164 21.85 -15.72 7.52
CA ALA A 164 22.41 -17.08 7.67
C ALA A 164 22.20 -17.95 6.43
N ARG A 165 21.15 -17.69 5.65
CA ARG A 165 20.86 -18.33 4.35
C ARG A 165 21.66 -17.71 3.19
N GLY A 166 22.47 -16.68 3.43
CA GLY A 166 23.22 -15.96 2.41
C GLY A 166 22.35 -15.12 1.47
N LEU A 167 21.15 -14.73 1.91
CA LEU A 167 20.26 -13.88 1.14
C LEU A 167 20.67 -12.41 1.27
N PRO A 168 20.53 -11.59 0.22
CA PRO A 168 20.92 -10.18 0.23
C PRO A 168 19.87 -9.28 0.89
N ALA A 169 19.32 -9.75 2.02
CA ALA A 169 18.28 -9.02 2.77
C ALA A 169 18.87 -7.84 3.53
N VAL A 170 18.05 -6.81 3.75
CA VAL A 170 18.33 -5.72 4.68
C VAL A 170 17.43 -5.80 5.91
N ARG A 171 17.83 -5.13 7.00
CA ARG A 171 17.04 -5.14 8.23
C ARG A 171 15.66 -4.53 7.98
N GLY A 172 14.63 -5.19 8.45
CA GLY A 172 13.22 -4.87 8.22
C GLY A 172 12.54 -5.80 7.23
N GLU A 173 13.29 -6.49 6.39
CA GLU A 173 12.72 -7.49 5.48
C GLU A 173 12.48 -8.81 6.20
N ILE A 174 11.31 -9.36 6.02
CA ILE A 174 10.85 -10.65 6.54
C ILE A 174 10.29 -11.47 5.39
N ILE A 175 10.56 -12.77 5.38
CA ILE A 175 9.88 -13.71 4.50
C ILE A 175 9.16 -14.72 5.38
N GLU A 176 7.85 -14.77 5.27
CA GLU A 176 7.00 -15.72 5.98
C GLU A 176 6.62 -16.89 5.05
N GLY A 177 6.67 -18.12 5.59
CA GLY A 177 6.38 -19.33 4.80
C GLY A 177 7.41 -19.64 3.73
N ASP A 178 6.99 -20.42 2.75
CA ASP A 178 7.92 -21.04 1.81
C ASP A 178 8.36 -20.16 0.64
N LEU A 179 7.85 -18.94 0.41
CA LEU A 179 8.38 -18.06 -0.66
C LEU A 179 7.65 -16.74 -0.88
N ALA A 180 6.40 -16.62 -0.51
CA ALA A 180 5.56 -15.55 -0.95
C ALA A 180 5.43 -14.40 0.03
N GLY A 181 5.36 -14.69 1.29
CA GLY A 181 5.12 -13.72 2.37
C GLY A 181 6.26 -12.71 2.59
N TYR A 182 6.69 -11.99 1.54
CA TYR A 182 7.65 -10.90 1.69
C TYR A 182 6.98 -9.69 2.32
N HIS A 183 7.49 -9.27 3.48
CA HIS A 183 7.11 -8.04 4.15
C HIS A 183 8.34 -7.19 4.46
N TYR A 184 8.15 -5.87 4.44
CA TYR A 184 9.15 -4.92 4.84
C TYR A 184 8.60 -3.95 5.90
N TYR A 185 9.27 -3.90 7.04
CA TYR A 185 8.93 -3.09 8.20
C TYR A 185 9.96 -1.97 8.35
N PRO A 186 9.71 -0.76 7.81
CA PRO A 186 10.69 0.33 7.78
C PRO A 186 10.97 0.97 9.13
N GLY A 187 9.99 0.92 10.04
CA GLY A 187 9.94 1.75 11.23
C GLY A 187 9.58 3.21 10.93
N ARG A 188 8.93 3.86 11.90
CA ARG A 188 8.36 5.21 11.74
C ARG A 188 9.38 6.26 11.27
N ASP A 189 10.57 6.32 11.88
CA ASP A 189 11.54 7.37 11.56
C ASP A 189 12.01 7.35 10.11
N ARG A 190 12.19 6.16 9.54
CA ARG A 190 12.54 6.01 8.14
C ARG A 190 11.41 6.45 7.21
N VAL A 191 10.18 6.10 7.54
CA VAL A 191 8.98 6.51 6.80
C VAL A 191 8.86 8.03 6.79
N MET A 192 9.03 8.69 7.93
CA MET A 192 9.00 10.14 8.04
C MET A 192 10.07 10.82 7.16
N GLY A 193 11.29 10.27 7.13
CA GLY A 193 12.35 10.77 6.25
C GLY A 193 12.01 10.62 4.75
N TRP A 194 11.34 9.56 4.37
CA TRP A 194 10.88 9.38 2.99
C TRP A 194 9.72 10.31 2.63
N PHE A 195 8.78 10.59 3.55
CA PHE A 195 7.73 11.58 3.31
C PHE A 195 8.30 12.98 3.11
N GLU A 196 9.25 13.39 3.95
CA GLU A 196 9.96 14.65 3.80
C GLU A 196 10.68 14.74 2.43
N ALA A 197 11.42 13.69 2.06
CA ALA A 197 12.13 13.63 0.77
C ALA A 197 11.17 13.65 -0.43
N ALA A 198 9.97 13.09 -0.31
CA ALA A 198 8.93 13.14 -1.33
C ALA A 198 8.15 14.46 -1.34
N GLY A 199 8.37 15.35 -0.37
CA GLY A 199 7.63 16.60 -0.22
C GLY A 199 6.18 16.37 0.20
N LEU A 200 5.94 15.39 1.07
CA LEU A 200 4.62 15.07 1.62
C LEU A 200 4.54 15.52 3.07
N ASP A 201 3.57 16.37 3.37
CA ASP A 201 3.30 16.85 4.73
C ASP A 201 2.38 15.87 5.46
N VAL A 202 2.79 15.40 6.65
CA VAL A 202 1.93 14.60 7.52
C VAL A 202 0.89 15.51 8.17
N ILE A 203 -0.40 15.28 7.86
CA ILE A 203 -1.53 16.02 8.45
C ILE A 203 -1.93 15.37 9.77
N ASP A 204 -1.93 14.04 9.79
CA ASP A 204 -2.32 13.25 10.94
C ASP A 204 -1.74 11.85 10.88
N GLU A 205 -1.50 11.24 12.03
CA GLU A 205 -1.06 9.86 12.18
C GLU A 205 -1.67 9.21 13.41
N ASP A 206 -1.86 7.89 13.36
CA ASP A 206 -2.24 7.06 14.49
C ASP A 206 -1.69 5.65 14.32
N TYR A 207 -1.71 4.88 15.37
CA TYR A 207 -1.23 3.51 15.38
C TYR A 207 -2.29 2.56 15.96
N SER A 208 -2.69 1.58 15.17
CA SER A 208 -3.54 0.48 15.61
C SER A 208 -2.69 -0.77 15.85
N ALA A 209 -2.56 -1.14 17.14
CA ALA A 209 -1.78 -2.30 17.54
C ALA A 209 -2.62 -3.59 17.41
N GLU A 210 -1.97 -4.63 16.91
CA GLU A 210 -2.31 -6.03 17.06
C GLU A 210 -1.33 -6.68 18.07
N GLU A 211 -1.34 -8.00 18.23
CA GLU A 211 -0.50 -8.67 19.24
C GLU A 211 1.00 -8.43 19.02
N ASP A 212 1.55 -8.80 17.85
CA ASP A 212 2.98 -8.73 17.52
C ASP A 212 3.31 -7.76 16.37
N TRP A 213 2.31 -7.11 15.83
CA TRP A 213 2.38 -6.19 14.70
C TRP A 213 1.28 -5.15 14.78
N GLY A 214 1.21 -4.24 13.86
CA GLY A 214 0.13 -3.25 13.78
C GLY A 214 0.27 -2.37 12.57
N TYR A 215 -0.76 -1.56 12.33
CA TYR A 215 -0.75 -0.57 11.28
C TYR A 215 -0.54 0.83 11.84
N ARG A 216 0.39 1.56 11.24
CA ARG A 216 0.45 3.00 11.35
C ARG A 216 -0.29 3.62 10.18
N HIS A 217 -1.22 4.50 10.48
CA HIS A 217 -2.07 5.21 9.55
C HIS A 217 -1.52 6.61 9.35
N PHE A 218 -1.37 7.06 8.10
CA PHE A 218 -0.95 8.40 7.77
C PHE A 218 -1.93 9.08 6.84
N LEU A 219 -2.40 10.28 7.22
CA LEU A 219 -2.96 11.23 6.29
C LEU A 219 -1.88 12.22 5.89
N LEU A 220 -1.67 12.33 4.59
CA LEU A 220 -0.61 13.16 4.00
C LEU A 220 -1.22 14.20 3.06
N ARG A 221 -0.48 15.28 2.83
CA ARG A 221 -0.84 16.31 1.84
C ARG A 221 0.33 16.57 0.90
N ALA A 222 0.02 16.63 -0.40
CA ALA A 222 0.96 17.14 -1.39
C ALA A 222 1.02 18.68 -1.30
N PRO A 223 2.17 19.30 -1.54
CA PRO A 223 2.30 20.76 -1.54
C PRO A 223 1.39 21.41 -2.61
N GLN A 224 1.10 22.71 -2.40
CA GLN A 224 0.30 23.53 -3.32
C GLN A 224 1.02 23.74 -4.64
#